data_c9ec831157778cdcefafddb9411f15e4
#
_entry.id   c9ec831157778cdcefafddb9411f15e4
#
_cell.length_a   1.000
_cell.length_b   1.000
_cell.length_c   1.000
_cell.angle_alpha   90.00
_cell.angle_beta   90.00
_cell.angle_gamma   90.00
#
_symmetry.space_group_name_H-M   'P 1'
#
loop_
_entity.id
_entity.type
_entity.pdbx_description
1 polymer ?
#
loop_
_entity_poly.entity_id
_entity_poly.type
_entity_poly.pdbx_seq_one_letter_code
_entity_poly.pdbx_strand_id
1 'polypeptide(L)'
;TAQSPKAWFNTISDIQKFAMDSSRMNIPVIYGIDAIHGTTYTNGATMFPQQITTAASWNPQNAYNMANICAYEARASCIPWNFSPVLDLGMNPRFPRQFESFGEDPLLVKIFGEQMILGYQGDNVGNKHKVAACMKHFVGYHATISGKDRTPAYIPDNILKEYHIPAFKAAIAAGAKTVMINSGLINGVPVHSSYRIMTEILRNELGFEGVILTDWEDINKLHVRDKVAISKKEATKIAINAGVDMSMVPY
;
A
#
# COMPACT_ATOMS: atom_id res chain seq x y z
N THR A 1 2.74 -19.22 7.03
CA THR A 1 1.78 -20.34 6.95
C THR A 1 0.41 -19.81 7.30
N ALA A 2 -0.61 -20.12 6.49
CA ALA A 2 -1.98 -19.69 6.77
C ALA A 2 -2.50 -20.33 8.07
N GLN A 3 -3.21 -19.55 8.88
CA GLN A 3 -3.79 -19.98 10.15
C GLN A 3 -5.33 -19.93 10.08
N SER A 4 -6.01 -20.63 11.00
CA SER A 4 -7.46 -20.47 11.14
C SER A 4 -7.82 -19.07 11.64
N PRO A 5 -9.01 -18.53 11.37
CA PRO A 5 -9.46 -17.24 11.90
C PRO A 5 -9.33 -17.17 13.42
N LYS A 6 -9.65 -18.26 14.14
CA LYS A 6 -9.51 -18.33 15.60
C LYS A 6 -8.05 -18.26 16.07
N ALA A 7 -7.12 -18.91 15.35
CA ALA A 7 -5.69 -18.84 15.70
C ALA A 7 -5.15 -17.43 15.47
N TRP A 8 -5.50 -16.79 14.35
CA TRP A 8 -5.18 -15.38 14.10
C TRP A 8 -5.74 -14.46 15.18
N PHE A 9 -7.03 -14.61 15.49
CA PHE A 9 -7.68 -13.81 16.54
C PHE A 9 -6.94 -13.91 17.87
N ASN A 10 -6.59 -15.11 18.31
CA ASN A 10 -5.88 -15.33 19.56
C ASN A 10 -4.48 -14.65 19.52
N THR A 11 -3.70 -14.92 18.45
CA THR A 11 -2.36 -14.35 18.29
C THR A 11 -2.39 -12.81 18.31
N ILE A 12 -3.29 -12.19 17.51
CA ILE A 12 -3.37 -10.73 17.46
C ILE A 12 -3.89 -10.17 18.78
N SER A 13 -4.86 -10.83 19.43
CA SER A 13 -5.35 -10.39 20.75
C SER A 13 -4.28 -10.43 21.81
N ASP A 14 -3.41 -11.45 21.82
CA ASP A 14 -2.28 -11.55 22.76
C ASP A 14 -1.26 -10.43 22.51
N ILE A 15 -0.93 -10.15 21.23
CA ILE A 15 -0.07 -9.02 20.85
C ILE A 15 -0.68 -7.68 21.34
N GLN A 16 -1.97 -7.46 21.10
CA GLN A 16 -2.66 -6.24 21.53
C GLN A 16 -2.65 -6.10 23.06
N LYS A 17 -2.97 -7.17 23.77
CA LYS A 17 -2.94 -7.19 25.24
C LYS A 17 -1.56 -6.84 25.75
N PHE A 18 -0.52 -7.50 25.24
CA PHE A 18 0.86 -7.20 25.62
C PHE A 18 1.24 -5.74 25.34
N ALA A 19 0.93 -5.23 24.16
CA ALA A 19 1.23 -3.86 23.78
C ALA A 19 0.53 -2.83 24.68
N MET A 20 -0.76 -3.06 24.99
CA MET A 20 -1.54 -2.16 25.84
C MET A 20 -1.12 -2.24 27.31
N ASP A 21 -0.84 -3.44 27.84
CA ASP A 21 -0.46 -3.62 29.23
C ASP A 21 0.99 -3.18 29.52
N SER A 22 1.88 -3.26 28.51
CA SER A 22 3.33 -3.03 28.68
C SER A 22 3.80 -1.68 28.14
N SER A 23 2.99 -0.95 27.35
CA SER A 23 3.37 0.36 26.87
C SER A 23 2.90 1.48 27.80
N ARG A 24 3.75 2.51 27.95
CA ARG A 24 3.44 3.68 28.79
C ARG A 24 2.16 4.40 28.40
N MET A 25 1.80 4.37 27.13
CA MET A 25 0.66 5.12 26.56
C MET A 25 -0.54 4.22 26.28
N ASN A 26 -0.46 2.92 26.55
CA ASN A 26 -1.50 1.93 26.26
C ASN A 26 -1.98 1.96 24.80
N ILE A 27 -1.04 2.20 23.86
CA ILE A 27 -1.33 2.29 22.42
C ILE A 27 -1.29 0.90 21.81
N PRO A 28 -2.39 0.45 21.15
CA PRO A 28 -2.41 -0.84 20.47
C PRO A 28 -1.51 -0.85 19.23
N VAL A 29 -1.05 -2.03 18.84
CA VAL A 29 -0.31 -2.26 17.59
C VAL A 29 -1.28 -2.30 16.42
N ILE A 30 -0.95 -1.62 15.31
CA ILE A 30 -1.67 -1.77 14.06
C ILE A 30 -1.02 -2.92 13.27
N TYR A 31 -1.71 -4.06 13.18
CA TYR A 31 -1.23 -5.22 12.43
C TYR A 31 -1.82 -5.23 11.03
N GLY A 32 -0.98 -5.35 10.00
CA GLY A 32 -1.38 -5.34 8.60
C GLY A 32 -0.91 -6.58 7.84
N ILE A 33 -1.62 -6.89 6.75
CA ILE A 33 -1.30 -7.99 5.83
C ILE A 33 -1.44 -7.58 4.37
N ASP A 34 -0.82 -8.35 3.46
CA ASP A 34 -1.01 -8.25 2.01
C ASP A 34 -2.18 -9.12 1.54
N ALA A 35 -3.41 -8.70 1.80
CA ALA A 35 -4.60 -9.37 1.31
C ALA A 35 -5.06 -8.73 -0.02
N ILE A 36 -4.23 -8.85 -1.07
CA ILE A 36 -4.43 -8.17 -2.35
C ILE A 36 -5.61 -8.77 -3.13
N HIS A 37 -5.77 -10.09 -3.08
CA HIS A 37 -6.84 -10.83 -3.77
C HIS A 37 -7.58 -11.82 -2.85
N GLY A 38 -7.87 -11.37 -1.64
CA GLY A 38 -8.47 -12.14 -0.55
C GLY A 38 -7.52 -12.28 0.63
N THR A 39 -8.06 -12.68 1.79
CA THR A 39 -7.29 -12.85 3.03
C THR A 39 -6.56 -14.19 3.02
N THR A 40 -5.65 -14.37 2.07
CA THR A 40 -4.98 -15.65 1.75
C THR A 40 -4.12 -16.22 2.88
N TYR A 41 -3.82 -15.42 3.91
CA TYR A 41 -3.16 -15.86 5.14
C TYR A 41 -4.10 -16.54 6.14
N THR A 42 -5.40 -16.54 5.87
CA THR A 42 -6.43 -17.15 6.73
C THR A 42 -7.04 -18.37 6.06
N ASN A 43 -6.95 -19.52 6.71
CA ASN A 43 -7.54 -20.76 6.20
C ASN A 43 -9.07 -20.64 6.10
N GLY A 44 -9.61 -21.02 4.94
CA GLY A 44 -11.03 -20.94 4.65
C GLY A 44 -11.52 -19.58 4.20
N ALA A 45 -10.63 -18.57 4.11
CA ALA A 45 -10.99 -17.30 3.51
C ALA A 45 -11.12 -17.40 1.97
N THR A 46 -11.91 -16.52 1.41
CA THR A 46 -12.18 -16.48 -0.03
C THR A 46 -10.94 -16.03 -0.80
N MET A 47 -10.51 -16.82 -1.77
CA MET A 47 -9.49 -16.43 -2.72
C MET A 47 -10.15 -15.85 -3.97
N PHE A 48 -9.83 -14.61 -4.28
CA PHE A 48 -10.32 -13.91 -5.46
C PHE A 48 -9.30 -13.94 -6.59
N PRO A 49 -9.71 -13.65 -7.84
CA PRO A 49 -8.78 -13.36 -8.92
C PRO A 49 -7.87 -12.18 -8.56
N GLN A 50 -6.70 -12.13 -9.19
CA GLN A 50 -5.81 -10.96 -9.09
C GLN A 50 -6.47 -9.71 -9.67
N GLN A 51 -5.98 -8.53 -9.31
CA GLN A 51 -6.58 -7.25 -9.71
C GLN A 51 -6.71 -7.10 -11.23
N ILE A 52 -5.74 -7.55 -12.01
CA ILE A 52 -5.81 -7.52 -13.48
C ILE A 52 -7.00 -8.33 -14.02
N THR A 53 -7.28 -9.48 -13.43
CA THR A 53 -8.45 -10.31 -13.82
C THR A 53 -9.75 -9.67 -13.35
N THR A 54 -9.74 -9.05 -12.18
CA THR A 54 -10.91 -8.31 -11.68
C THR A 54 -11.24 -7.13 -12.62
N ALA A 55 -10.23 -6.40 -13.10
CA ALA A 55 -10.40 -5.33 -14.07
C ALA A 55 -10.92 -5.83 -15.42
N ALA A 56 -10.47 -7.02 -15.87
CA ALA A 56 -10.92 -7.66 -17.11
C ALA A 56 -12.43 -7.99 -17.10
N SER A 57 -13.08 -7.98 -15.95
CA SER A 57 -14.54 -8.11 -15.86
C SER A 57 -15.32 -6.87 -16.32
N TRP A 58 -14.65 -5.73 -16.48
CA TRP A 58 -15.24 -4.41 -16.82
C TRP A 58 -16.38 -4.00 -15.88
N ASN A 59 -16.46 -4.59 -14.70
CA ASN A 59 -17.47 -4.29 -13.69
C ASN A 59 -16.80 -3.84 -12.38
N PRO A 60 -16.72 -2.53 -12.10
CA PRO A 60 -16.10 -2.01 -10.88
C PRO A 60 -16.75 -2.50 -9.58
N GLN A 61 -18.04 -2.88 -9.62
CA GLN A 61 -18.72 -3.46 -8.46
C GLN A 61 -18.05 -4.76 -7.99
N ASN A 62 -17.40 -5.51 -8.88
CA ASN A 62 -16.65 -6.71 -8.50
C ASN A 62 -15.45 -6.35 -7.60
N ALA A 63 -14.76 -5.23 -7.87
CA ALA A 63 -13.67 -4.75 -7.01
C ALA A 63 -14.18 -4.34 -5.62
N TYR A 64 -15.31 -3.62 -5.56
CA TYR A 64 -15.97 -3.28 -4.30
C TYR A 64 -16.34 -4.53 -3.51
N ASN A 65 -17.01 -5.50 -4.13
CA ASN A 65 -17.47 -6.73 -3.49
C ASN A 65 -16.30 -7.57 -2.96
N MET A 66 -15.25 -7.71 -3.77
CA MET A 66 -14.02 -8.40 -3.38
C MET A 66 -13.39 -7.74 -2.15
N ALA A 67 -13.22 -6.43 -2.17
CA ALA A 67 -12.64 -5.67 -1.07
C ALA A 67 -13.49 -5.74 0.20
N ASN A 68 -14.82 -5.67 0.06
CA ASN A 68 -15.76 -5.77 1.18
C ASN A 68 -15.71 -7.14 1.88
N ILE A 69 -15.67 -8.23 1.09
CA ILE A 69 -15.55 -9.59 1.64
C ILE A 69 -14.17 -9.78 2.30
N CYS A 70 -13.10 -9.35 1.61
CA CYS A 70 -11.75 -9.40 2.15
C CYS A 70 -11.62 -8.65 3.49
N ALA A 71 -12.23 -7.45 3.59
CA ALA A 71 -12.25 -6.68 4.82
C ALA A 71 -12.96 -7.44 5.96
N TYR A 72 -14.10 -8.03 5.68
CA TYR A 72 -14.84 -8.84 6.64
C TYR A 72 -14.01 -10.01 7.17
N GLU A 73 -13.37 -10.77 6.27
CA GLU A 73 -12.57 -11.94 6.62
C GLU A 73 -11.28 -11.56 7.37
N ALA A 74 -10.63 -10.44 6.98
CA ALA A 74 -9.48 -9.90 7.70
C ALA A 74 -9.85 -9.49 9.14
N ARG A 75 -11.00 -8.81 9.31
CA ARG A 75 -11.48 -8.42 10.65
C ARG A 75 -11.90 -9.62 11.49
N ALA A 76 -12.46 -10.67 10.88
CA ALA A 76 -12.72 -11.93 11.57
C ALA A 76 -11.43 -12.59 12.10
N SER A 77 -10.31 -12.30 11.47
CA SER A 77 -8.95 -12.70 11.90
C SER A 77 -8.30 -11.68 12.84
N CYS A 78 -9.03 -10.68 13.34
CA CYS A 78 -8.55 -9.57 14.17
C CYS A 78 -7.50 -8.65 13.49
N ILE A 79 -7.46 -8.63 12.16
CA ILE A 79 -6.49 -7.85 11.37
C ILE A 79 -7.18 -6.59 10.85
N PRO A 80 -6.79 -5.38 11.33
CA PRO A 80 -7.48 -4.14 11.01
C PRO A 80 -6.93 -3.40 9.78
N TRP A 81 -5.85 -3.87 9.16
CA TRP A 81 -5.13 -3.15 8.12
C TRP A 81 -4.77 -4.05 6.95
N ASN A 82 -4.99 -3.58 5.73
CA ASN A 82 -4.67 -4.31 4.52
C ASN A 82 -3.82 -3.47 3.56
N PHE A 83 -2.70 -4.04 3.08
CA PHE A 83 -1.79 -3.40 2.13
C PHE A 83 -2.29 -3.56 0.68
N SER A 84 -3.46 -2.97 0.41
CA SER A 84 -4.17 -3.00 -0.86
C SER A 84 -5.10 -1.76 -0.96
N PRO A 85 -5.44 -1.27 -2.16
CA PRO A 85 -5.18 -1.79 -3.50
C PRO A 85 -3.80 -1.41 -4.07
N VAL A 86 -3.35 -2.16 -5.09
CA VAL A 86 -2.22 -1.78 -5.94
C VAL A 86 -2.73 -0.87 -7.05
N LEU A 87 -2.24 0.38 -7.07
CA LEU A 87 -2.66 1.43 -8.00
C LEU A 87 -1.59 1.77 -9.05
N ASP A 88 -0.57 0.92 -9.16
CA ASP A 88 0.46 1.04 -10.18
C ASP A 88 -0.10 0.71 -11.56
N LEU A 89 0.37 1.42 -12.58
CA LEU A 89 -0.01 1.14 -13.97
C LEU A 89 0.81 -0.01 -14.53
N GLY A 90 0.16 -1.09 -14.94
CA GLY A 90 0.77 -2.26 -15.55
C GLY A 90 1.17 -2.06 -17.02
N MET A 91 1.89 -0.99 -17.35
CA MET A 91 2.27 -0.64 -18.73
C MET A 91 3.41 -1.50 -19.28
N ASN A 92 4.23 -2.09 -18.42
CA ASN A 92 5.36 -2.91 -18.83
C ASN A 92 5.10 -4.40 -18.51
N PRO A 93 4.80 -5.24 -19.53
CA PRO A 93 4.47 -6.65 -19.31
C PRO A 93 5.66 -7.48 -18.78
N ARG A 94 6.88 -6.95 -18.81
CA ARG A 94 8.06 -7.60 -18.22
C ARG A 94 8.12 -7.44 -16.70
N PHE A 95 7.34 -6.51 -16.13
CA PHE A 95 7.37 -6.28 -14.69
C PHE A 95 6.75 -7.46 -13.94
N PRO A 96 7.45 -8.08 -12.98
CA PRO A 96 7.04 -9.37 -12.40
C PRO A 96 5.76 -9.28 -11.55
N ARG A 97 5.35 -8.09 -11.13
CA ARG A 97 4.13 -7.85 -10.33
C ARG A 97 3.01 -7.19 -11.15
N GLN A 98 3.07 -7.25 -12.48
CA GLN A 98 2.05 -6.65 -13.34
C GLN A 98 0.65 -7.18 -13.03
N PHE A 99 0.53 -8.46 -12.69
CA PHE A 99 -0.74 -9.11 -12.35
C PHE A 99 -1.43 -8.52 -11.12
N GLU A 100 -0.70 -7.83 -10.24
CA GLU A 100 -1.26 -7.16 -9.08
C GLU A 100 -1.97 -5.83 -9.44
N SER A 101 -1.70 -5.26 -10.61
CA SER A 101 -2.32 -4.01 -11.09
C SER A 101 -3.69 -4.26 -11.73
N PHE A 102 -4.48 -3.18 -11.92
CA PHE A 102 -5.70 -3.23 -12.72
C PHE A 102 -5.47 -3.11 -14.24
N GLY A 103 -4.21 -3.14 -14.68
CA GLY A 103 -3.82 -3.03 -16.08
C GLY A 103 -3.11 -1.71 -16.41
N GLU A 104 -3.03 -1.40 -17.70
CA GLU A 104 -2.24 -0.26 -18.22
C GLU A 104 -3.05 1.04 -18.37
N ASP A 105 -4.38 0.96 -18.35
CA ASP A 105 -5.26 2.12 -18.53
C ASP A 105 -5.44 2.89 -17.21
N PRO A 106 -5.01 4.18 -17.14
CA PRO A 106 -5.14 4.99 -15.94
C PRO A 106 -6.58 5.17 -15.45
N LEU A 107 -7.55 5.18 -16.38
CA LEU A 107 -8.97 5.31 -16.03
C LEU A 107 -9.49 4.06 -15.34
N LEU A 108 -9.11 2.87 -15.83
CA LEU A 108 -9.46 1.60 -15.19
C LEU A 108 -8.85 1.53 -13.80
N VAL A 109 -7.56 1.78 -13.66
CA VAL A 109 -6.88 1.76 -12.35
C VAL A 109 -7.53 2.72 -11.38
N LYS A 110 -7.90 3.92 -11.82
CA LYS A 110 -8.62 4.93 -11.04
C LYS A 110 -9.96 4.40 -10.54
N ILE A 111 -10.82 3.91 -11.45
CA ILE A 111 -12.21 3.51 -11.12
C ILE A 111 -12.20 2.28 -10.21
N PHE A 112 -11.43 1.25 -10.56
CA PHE A 112 -11.37 0.02 -9.76
C PHE A 112 -10.68 0.24 -8.41
N GLY A 113 -9.64 1.05 -8.37
CA GLY A 113 -8.94 1.43 -7.14
C GLY A 113 -9.85 2.16 -6.16
N GLU A 114 -10.63 3.13 -6.64
CA GLU A 114 -11.64 3.84 -5.85
C GLU A 114 -12.65 2.86 -5.22
N GLN A 115 -13.20 1.95 -6.02
CA GLN A 115 -14.15 0.94 -5.54
C GLN A 115 -13.54 0.01 -4.49
N MET A 116 -12.27 -0.37 -4.61
CA MET A 116 -11.61 -1.15 -3.58
C MET A 116 -11.43 -0.39 -2.27
N ILE A 117 -11.07 0.90 -2.30
CA ILE A 117 -10.99 1.72 -1.09
C ILE A 117 -12.35 1.76 -0.39
N LEU A 118 -13.43 2.04 -1.12
CA LEU A 118 -14.79 2.06 -0.58
C LEU A 118 -15.21 0.69 -0.02
N GLY A 119 -14.86 -0.40 -0.69
CA GLY A 119 -15.13 -1.75 -0.22
C GLY A 119 -14.41 -2.09 1.08
N TYR A 120 -13.11 -1.79 1.19
CA TYR A 120 -12.32 -2.05 2.38
C TYR A 120 -12.76 -1.22 3.57
N GLN A 121 -12.97 0.07 3.40
CA GLN A 121 -13.16 1.04 4.48
C GLN A 121 -14.63 1.34 4.78
N GLY A 122 -15.52 1.25 3.77
CA GLY A 122 -16.90 1.73 3.90
C GLY A 122 -16.96 3.19 4.35
N ASP A 123 -18.07 3.59 4.93
CA ASP A 123 -18.26 4.95 5.45
C ASP A 123 -17.50 5.21 6.76
N ASN A 124 -17.13 4.16 7.48
CA ASN A 124 -16.41 4.25 8.75
C ASN A 124 -15.46 3.06 8.92
N VAL A 125 -14.16 3.34 8.85
CA VAL A 125 -13.10 2.34 9.05
C VAL A 125 -13.10 1.70 10.44
N GLY A 126 -13.70 2.35 11.43
CA GLY A 126 -13.90 1.81 12.78
C GLY A 126 -14.96 0.72 12.87
N ASN A 127 -15.73 0.49 11.80
CA ASN A 127 -16.71 -0.60 11.75
C ASN A 127 -16.01 -1.96 11.89
N LYS A 128 -16.59 -2.85 12.70
CA LYS A 128 -16.06 -4.19 12.98
C LYS A 128 -15.91 -5.11 11.75
N HIS A 129 -16.44 -4.73 10.61
CA HIS A 129 -16.35 -5.45 9.33
C HIS A 129 -15.48 -4.76 8.28
N LYS A 130 -14.80 -3.67 8.65
CA LYS A 130 -13.98 -2.87 7.75
C LYS A 130 -12.52 -2.82 8.19
N VAL A 131 -11.62 -2.58 7.25
CA VAL A 131 -10.18 -2.44 7.49
C VAL A 131 -9.68 -1.12 6.91
N ALA A 132 -8.58 -0.60 7.45
CA ALA A 132 -7.87 0.47 6.79
C ALA A 132 -7.24 -0.07 5.50
N ALA A 133 -7.44 0.63 4.39
CA ALA A 133 -6.78 0.34 3.13
C ALA A 133 -5.42 1.05 3.06
N CYS A 134 -4.47 0.42 2.37
CA CYS A 134 -3.17 1.00 2.06
C CYS A 134 -2.97 1.01 0.55
N MET A 135 -3.25 2.14 -0.08
CA MET A 135 -2.99 2.29 -1.51
C MET A 135 -1.49 2.22 -1.79
N LYS A 136 -1.08 1.50 -2.84
CA LYS A 136 0.33 1.26 -3.13
C LYS A 136 0.60 1.08 -4.63
N HIS A 137 1.83 1.30 -5.09
CA HIS A 137 3.01 1.84 -4.39
C HIS A 137 3.23 3.26 -4.90
N PHE A 138 3.06 4.25 -4.07
CA PHE A 138 3.11 5.66 -4.47
C PHE A 138 4.54 6.08 -4.80
N VAL A 139 4.92 6.37 -6.03
CA VAL A 139 4.19 6.41 -7.30
C VAL A 139 5.09 5.87 -8.42
N GLY A 140 4.51 5.35 -9.51
CA GLY A 140 5.26 4.95 -10.71
C GLY A 140 6.11 3.69 -10.57
N TYR A 141 5.81 2.82 -9.61
CA TYR A 141 6.62 1.64 -9.28
C TYR A 141 6.75 0.63 -10.42
N HIS A 142 5.69 0.40 -11.21
CA HIS A 142 5.72 -0.53 -12.34
C HIS A 142 6.37 0.05 -13.62
N ALA A 143 6.72 1.34 -13.63
CA ALA A 143 7.26 2.03 -14.81
C ALA A 143 8.78 1.88 -14.95
N THR A 144 9.37 0.80 -14.45
CA THR A 144 10.83 0.59 -14.52
C THR A 144 11.30 0.36 -15.94
N ILE A 145 12.43 0.99 -16.31
CA ILE A 145 13.04 0.83 -17.64
C ILE A 145 13.43 -0.62 -17.91
N SER A 146 14.01 -1.28 -16.91
CA SER A 146 14.51 -2.65 -17.05
C SER A 146 13.38 -3.68 -17.10
N GLY A 147 12.17 -3.35 -16.62
CA GLY A 147 11.11 -4.30 -16.34
C GLY A 147 11.36 -5.15 -15.11
N LYS A 148 12.39 -4.86 -14.31
CA LYS A 148 12.70 -5.62 -13.07
C LYS A 148 12.17 -4.87 -11.86
N ASP A 149 11.80 -5.64 -10.84
CA ASP A 149 11.35 -5.13 -9.56
C ASP A 149 12.40 -4.24 -8.87
N ARG A 150 11.96 -3.16 -8.23
CA ARG A 150 12.79 -2.25 -7.43
C ARG A 150 13.96 -1.62 -8.18
N THR A 151 13.82 -1.45 -9.50
CA THR A 151 14.82 -0.79 -10.35
C THR A 151 14.34 0.60 -10.79
N PRO A 152 15.24 1.46 -11.33
CA PRO A 152 14.89 2.84 -11.67
C PRO A 152 13.79 2.97 -12.72
N ALA A 153 12.94 3.97 -12.52
CA ALA A 153 12.01 4.51 -13.51
C ALA A 153 12.43 5.93 -13.89
N TYR A 154 12.21 6.29 -15.16
CA TYR A 154 12.39 7.67 -15.64
C TYR A 154 11.05 8.16 -16.19
N ILE A 155 10.40 9.00 -15.42
CA ILE A 155 9.04 9.46 -15.67
C ILE A 155 9.04 10.98 -15.75
N PRO A 156 8.80 11.57 -16.94
CA PRO A 156 8.62 13.02 -17.05
C PRO A 156 7.44 13.50 -16.16
N ASP A 157 7.53 14.71 -15.65
CA ASP A 157 6.55 15.26 -14.69
C ASP A 157 5.13 15.30 -15.23
N ASN A 158 4.96 15.63 -16.52
CA ASN A 158 3.66 15.61 -17.16
C ASN A 158 3.07 14.18 -17.20
N ILE A 159 3.88 13.18 -17.52
CA ILE A 159 3.47 11.76 -17.52
C ILE A 159 3.15 11.30 -16.11
N LEU A 160 3.97 11.68 -15.11
CA LEU A 160 3.70 11.37 -13.72
C LEU A 160 2.33 11.92 -13.28
N LYS A 161 2.05 13.18 -13.59
CA LYS A 161 0.81 13.88 -13.21
C LYS A 161 -0.41 13.42 -14.00
N GLU A 162 -0.26 13.09 -15.28
CA GLU A 162 -1.37 12.72 -16.15
C GLU A 162 -1.77 11.23 -16.02
N TYR A 163 -0.79 10.34 -15.85
CA TYR A 163 -1.04 8.90 -15.88
C TYR A 163 -0.95 8.23 -14.51
N HIS A 164 0.09 8.51 -13.72
CA HIS A 164 0.35 7.75 -12.50
C HIS A 164 -0.35 8.31 -11.25
N ILE A 165 -0.55 9.61 -11.15
CA ILE A 165 -1.16 10.25 -9.98
C ILE A 165 -2.70 10.11 -9.92
N PRO A 166 -3.47 10.11 -11.02
CA PRO A 166 -4.93 10.17 -10.94
C PRO A 166 -5.60 9.06 -10.14
N ALA A 167 -5.06 7.83 -10.17
CA ALA A 167 -5.57 6.71 -9.40
C ALA A 167 -5.41 6.95 -7.87
N PHE A 168 -4.24 7.43 -7.46
CA PHE A 168 -3.99 7.79 -6.06
C PHE A 168 -4.84 8.96 -5.59
N LYS A 169 -5.02 9.98 -6.44
CA LYS A 169 -5.91 11.10 -6.15
C LYS A 169 -7.35 10.65 -5.91
N ALA A 170 -7.86 9.74 -6.72
CA ALA A 170 -9.19 9.16 -6.53
C ALA A 170 -9.29 8.33 -5.24
N ALA A 171 -8.26 7.53 -4.94
CA ALA A 171 -8.20 6.76 -3.70
C ALA A 171 -8.17 7.67 -2.44
N ILE A 172 -7.45 8.79 -2.50
CA ILE A 172 -7.45 9.81 -1.43
C ILE A 172 -8.85 10.40 -1.27
N ALA A 173 -9.50 10.79 -2.37
CA ALA A 173 -10.86 11.32 -2.35
C ALA A 173 -11.88 10.30 -1.83
N ALA A 174 -11.68 9.00 -2.07
CA ALA A 174 -12.45 7.90 -1.50
C ALA A 174 -12.13 7.63 -0.01
N GLY A 175 -11.21 8.37 0.57
CA GLY A 175 -10.90 8.34 2.01
C GLY A 175 -9.80 7.37 2.43
N ALA A 176 -8.91 6.94 1.53
CA ALA A 176 -7.77 6.05 1.85
C ALA A 176 -7.00 6.54 3.09
N LYS A 177 -6.77 5.64 4.06
CA LYS A 177 -6.16 6.01 5.35
C LYS A 177 -4.65 5.86 5.36
N THR A 178 -4.08 5.02 4.51
CA THR A 178 -2.65 4.79 4.49
C THR A 178 -2.13 4.64 3.06
N VAL A 179 -0.84 4.92 2.86
CA VAL A 179 -0.16 4.79 1.58
C VAL A 179 1.20 4.15 1.78
N MET A 180 1.51 3.16 0.95
CA MET A 180 2.85 2.56 0.89
C MET A 180 3.63 3.17 -0.27
N ILE A 181 4.88 3.55 0.01
CA ILE A 181 5.74 4.24 -0.94
C ILE A 181 6.43 3.26 -1.90
N ASN A 182 6.66 3.71 -3.12
CA ASN A 182 7.41 3.00 -4.15
C ASN A 182 8.84 2.67 -3.69
N SER A 183 9.21 1.40 -3.77
CA SER A 183 10.50 0.83 -3.35
C SER A 183 11.67 1.13 -4.31
N GLY A 184 11.41 1.82 -5.42
CA GLY A 184 12.38 2.14 -6.46
C GLY A 184 12.85 3.60 -6.45
N LEU A 185 13.41 3.99 -7.60
CA LEU A 185 13.87 5.33 -7.86
C LEU A 185 13.06 5.95 -9.00
N ILE A 186 12.77 7.25 -8.88
CA ILE A 186 12.21 8.04 -9.98
C ILE A 186 13.22 9.11 -10.38
N ASN A 187 13.58 9.15 -11.66
CA ASN A 187 14.51 10.13 -12.23
C ASN A 187 15.84 10.21 -11.44
N GLY A 188 16.34 9.05 -11.00
CA GLY A 188 17.60 8.94 -10.25
C GLY A 188 17.51 9.19 -8.75
N VAL A 189 16.31 9.51 -8.20
CA VAL A 189 16.14 9.77 -6.77
C VAL A 189 15.32 8.63 -6.14
N PRO A 190 15.82 7.97 -5.07
CA PRO A 190 15.02 7.01 -4.32
C PRO A 190 13.76 7.68 -3.77
N VAL A 191 12.60 7.06 -3.97
CA VAL A 191 11.32 7.70 -3.59
C VAL A 191 11.26 7.95 -2.08
N HIS A 192 11.83 7.06 -1.26
CA HIS A 192 11.93 7.20 0.19
C HIS A 192 12.85 8.34 0.68
N SER A 193 13.59 8.98 -0.21
CA SER A 193 14.37 10.19 0.07
C SER A 193 13.80 11.45 -0.59
N SER A 194 12.72 11.33 -1.33
CA SER A 194 12.17 12.40 -2.14
C SER A 194 11.14 13.24 -1.39
N TYR A 195 11.55 14.35 -0.80
CA TYR A 195 10.66 15.37 -0.23
C TYR A 195 9.60 15.83 -1.25
N ARG A 196 10.01 15.98 -2.52
CA ARG A 196 9.10 16.36 -3.60
C ARG A 196 7.96 15.39 -3.77
N ILE A 197 8.22 14.07 -3.79
CA ILE A 197 7.17 13.07 -4.03
C ILE A 197 6.28 12.93 -2.79
N MET A 198 6.87 12.79 -1.60
CA MET A 198 6.09 12.49 -0.39
C MET A 198 5.44 13.73 0.22
N THR A 199 6.17 14.84 0.27
CA THR A 199 5.65 16.06 0.91
C THR A 199 4.99 17.00 -0.08
N GLU A 200 5.68 17.44 -1.15
CA GLU A 200 5.11 18.43 -2.07
C GLU A 200 3.93 17.84 -2.86
N ILE A 201 4.09 16.65 -3.47
CA ILE A 201 3.02 16.06 -4.28
C ILE A 201 1.97 15.39 -3.38
N LEU A 202 2.36 14.40 -2.56
CA LEU A 202 1.38 13.59 -1.84
C LEU A 202 0.66 14.37 -0.73
N ARG A 203 1.42 15.08 0.13
CA ARG A 203 0.83 15.86 1.22
C ARG A 203 0.18 17.15 0.73
N ASN A 204 0.95 17.99 0.01
CA ASN A 204 0.52 19.35 -0.27
C ASN A 204 -0.39 19.45 -1.51
N GLU A 205 0.01 18.84 -2.66
CA GLU A 205 -0.79 18.93 -3.88
C GLU A 205 -2.04 18.03 -3.83
N LEU A 206 -1.91 16.80 -3.29
CA LEU A 206 -3.02 15.83 -3.23
C LEU A 206 -3.81 15.87 -1.92
N GLY A 207 -3.33 16.58 -0.90
CA GLY A 207 -4.00 16.73 0.39
C GLY A 207 -4.10 15.45 1.21
N PHE A 208 -3.15 14.53 1.09
CA PHE A 208 -3.18 13.28 1.84
C PHE A 208 -2.81 13.50 3.31
N GLU A 209 -3.75 13.21 4.22
CA GLU A 209 -3.58 13.38 5.67
C GLU A 209 -3.32 12.07 6.43
N GLY A 210 -3.38 10.92 5.73
CA GLY A 210 -3.19 9.59 6.32
C GLY A 210 -1.73 9.23 6.61
N VAL A 211 -1.46 7.98 6.97
CA VAL A 211 -0.13 7.48 7.29
C VAL A 211 0.65 7.11 6.03
N ILE A 212 1.88 7.61 5.92
CA ILE A 212 2.85 7.25 4.89
C ILE A 212 3.79 6.18 5.45
N LEU A 213 3.70 4.95 4.92
CA LEU A 213 4.60 3.89 5.33
C LEU A 213 5.54 3.47 4.21
N THR A 214 6.69 2.91 4.60
CA THR A 214 7.64 2.34 3.64
C THR A 214 7.17 0.97 3.15
N ASP A 215 7.75 0.49 2.06
CA ASP A 215 7.79 -0.93 1.74
C ASP A 215 8.92 -1.62 2.53
N TRP A 216 9.16 -2.90 2.29
CA TRP A 216 10.03 -3.78 3.08
C TRP A 216 11.48 -3.30 3.13
N GLU A 217 11.98 -2.95 4.32
CA GLU A 217 13.35 -2.48 4.60
C GLU A 217 13.80 -1.23 3.83
N ASP A 218 12.92 -0.45 3.25
CA ASP A 218 13.32 0.57 2.27
C ASP A 218 14.12 1.73 2.86
N ILE A 219 13.97 2.03 4.15
CA ILE A 219 14.86 3.00 4.81
C ILE A 219 16.31 2.48 4.80
N ASN A 220 16.52 1.20 5.13
CA ASN A 220 17.86 0.61 5.08
C ASN A 220 18.46 0.62 3.67
N LYS A 221 17.63 0.47 2.64
CA LYS A 221 18.05 0.47 1.24
C LYS A 221 18.64 1.80 0.79
N LEU A 222 18.27 2.92 1.37
CA LEU A 222 18.91 4.21 1.13
C LEU A 222 20.41 4.19 1.43
N HIS A 223 20.82 3.38 2.44
CA HIS A 223 22.23 3.17 2.76
C HIS A 223 22.85 2.02 1.96
N VAL A 224 22.23 0.82 1.98
CA VAL A 224 22.90 -0.40 1.48
C VAL A 224 22.78 -0.59 -0.03
N ARG A 225 21.70 -0.13 -0.66
CA ARG A 225 21.44 -0.26 -2.10
C ARG A 225 21.73 1.05 -2.84
N ASP A 226 21.04 2.10 -2.44
CA ASP A 226 20.97 3.36 -3.20
C ASP A 226 22.16 4.28 -2.92
N LYS A 227 22.91 4.04 -1.83
CA LYS A 227 24.14 4.76 -1.44
C LYS A 227 23.96 6.28 -1.29
N VAL A 228 22.73 6.72 -0.96
CA VAL A 228 22.43 8.15 -0.70
C VAL A 228 22.60 8.54 0.77
N ALA A 229 22.83 7.57 1.65
CA ALA A 229 23.11 7.77 3.07
C ALA A 229 24.39 7.02 3.49
N ILE A 230 25.20 7.62 4.34
CA ILE A 230 26.46 6.99 4.83
C ILE A 230 26.24 5.97 5.94
N SER A 231 25.03 5.96 6.56
CA SER A 231 24.67 5.05 7.64
C SER A 231 23.17 4.82 7.71
N LYS A 232 22.74 3.78 8.44
CA LYS A 232 21.31 3.53 8.72
C LYS A 232 20.65 4.72 9.45
N LYS A 233 21.37 5.35 10.39
CA LYS A 233 20.87 6.52 11.12
C LYS A 233 20.61 7.70 10.18
N GLU A 234 21.52 7.95 9.24
CA GLU A 234 21.32 9.00 8.24
C GLU A 234 20.19 8.66 7.27
N ALA A 235 20.09 7.39 6.83
CA ALA A 235 18.97 6.92 6.02
C ALA A 235 17.62 7.18 6.69
N THR A 236 17.51 6.90 7.98
CA THR A 236 16.31 7.19 8.77
C THR A 236 16.02 8.69 8.82
N LYS A 237 17.03 9.51 9.07
CA LYS A 237 16.88 10.98 9.07
C LYS A 237 16.38 11.50 7.71
N ILE A 238 16.97 11.01 6.61
CA ILE A 238 16.56 11.40 5.25
C ILE A 238 15.11 11.03 5.00
N ALA A 239 14.72 9.79 5.29
CA ALA A 239 13.35 9.29 5.04
C ALA A 239 12.29 10.05 5.86
N ILE A 240 12.53 10.28 7.15
CA ILE A 240 11.62 11.04 8.02
C ILE A 240 11.50 12.49 7.53
N ASN A 241 12.60 13.14 7.19
CA ASN A 241 12.58 14.51 6.67
C ASN A 241 11.91 14.61 5.29
N ALA A 242 11.89 13.53 4.53
CA ALA A 242 11.18 13.46 3.25
C ALA A 242 9.67 13.23 3.39
N GLY A 243 9.19 12.80 4.58
CA GLY A 243 7.77 12.67 4.87
C GLY A 243 7.29 11.27 5.28
N VAL A 244 8.18 10.30 5.52
CA VAL A 244 7.81 8.97 6.02
C VAL A 244 7.36 9.06 7.47
N ASP A 245 6.18 8.49 7.78
CA ASP A 245 5.66 8.41 9.15
C ASP A 245 6.02 7.08 9.82
N MET A 246 6.07 5.99 9.06
CA MET A 246 6.22 4.64 9.60
C MET A 246 7.14 3.78 8.73
N SER A 247 8.10 3.09 9.37
CA SER A 247 8.91 2.05 8.71
C SER A 247 8.23 0.70 8.85
N MET A 248 8.07 -0.02 7.73
CA MET A 248 7.47 -1.36 7.76
C MET A 248 8.36 -2.37 8.51
N VAL A 249 9.67 -2.28 8.33
CA VAL A 249 10.66 -3.17 8.97
C VAL A 249 11.81 -2.32 9.48
N PRO A 250 11.74 -1.87 10.74
CA PRO A 250 12.81 -1.09 11.38
C PRO A 250 13.86 -2.02 12.00
N TYR A 251 15.05 -2.10 11.41
CA TYR A 251 16.23 -2.78 12.00
C TYR A 251 17.32 -1.80 12.42
#